data_5e75301748b874468d6d40e39f2c7da4
#
_entry.id   5e75301748b874468d6d40e39f2c7da4
#
_cell.length_a   1.000
_cell.length_b   1.000
_cell.length_c   1.000
_cell.angle_alpha   90.00
_cell.angle_beta   90.00
_cell.angle_gamma   90.00
#
_symmetry.space_group_name_H-M   'P 1'
#
loop_
_entity.id
_entity.type
_entity.pdbx_description
1 polymer ?
#
loop_
_entity_poly.entity_id
_entity_poly.type
_entity_poly.pdbx_seq_one_letter_code
_entity_poly.pdbx_strand_id
1 'polypeptide(L)'
;GPVGEVVAPEGATVETYDYPGKTVMPGMIDCHTHHNGFGDGRPGEDVAALPDEVITLQAARNARDSLFSGVTSIRDNGAKNMTMFRLREAVNLGIIQAPRMVLCGRPIAIVGGHMGYFGSEVTGPVEATAAVRQLIKEGADYIKISATGGSTRTSFPLLPAFTLDELKAMTSEAH
;
A
#
# COMPACT_ATOMS: atom_id res chain seq x y z
N GLY A 1 20.67 -18.51 13.25
CA GLY A 1 21.06 -19.48 14.28
C GLY A 1 21.92 -18.86 15.36
N PRO A 2 22.25 -19.57 16.45
CA PRO A 2 23.18 -19.09 17.46
C PRO A 2 24.55 -18.77 16.86
N VAL A 3 25.26 -17.80 17.47
CA VAL A 3 26.61 -17.42 17.05
C VAL A 3 27.53 -18.66 17.17
N GLY A 4 28.26 -18.98 16.10
CA GLY A 4 29.15 -20.13 16.02
C GLY A 4 28.55 -21.41 15.46
N GLU A 5 27.22 -21.47 15.21
CA GLU A 5 26.56 -22.63 14.59
C GLU A 5 26.31 -22.43 13.07
N VAL A 6 26.48 -21.21 12.57
CA VAL A 6 26.30 -20.92 11.14
C VAL A 6 27.64 -21.03 10.43
N VAL A 7 27.74 -22.01 9.52
CA VAL A 7 28.94 -22.22 8.69
C VAL A 7 28.65 -21.76 7.28
N ALA A 8 29.53 -20.95 6.72
CA ALA A 8 29.40 -20.51 5.32
C ALA A 8 29.63 -21.71 4.39
N PRO A 9 28.93 -21.77 3.23
CA PRO A 9 29.21 -22.78 2.22
C PRO A 9 30.67 -22.72 1.74
N GLU A 10 31.25 -23.88 1.38
CA GLU A 10 32.59 -23.96 0.84
C GLU A 10 32.73 -23.07 -0.42
N GLY A 11 33.78 -22.24 -0.47
CA GLY A 11 34.05 -21.33 -1.57
C GLY A 11 33.25 -20.02 -1.55
N ALA A 12 32.42 -19.79 -0.53
CA ALA A 12 31.69 -18.51 -0.40
C ALA A 12 32.61 -17.38 0.06
N THR A 13 32.43 -16.20 -0.53
CA THR A 13 33.03 -14.96 0.01
C THR A 13 32.24 -14.56 1.26
N VAL A 14 32.91 -14.44 2.40
CA VAL A 14 32.31 -14.09 3.68
C VAL A 14 32.66 -12.64 4.03
N GLU A 15 31.64 -11.83 4.27
CA GLU A 15 31.75 -10.51 4.87
C GLU A 15 31.21 -10.60 6.31
N THR A 16 32.04 -10.16 7.28
CA THR A 16 31.70 -10.27 8.70
C THR A 16 31.36 -8.91 9.28
N TYR A 17 30.20 -8.80 9.89
CA TYR A 17 29.75 -7.64 10.66
C TYR A 17 29.62 -8.05 12.13
N ASP A 18 30.40 -7.41 13.01
CA ASP A 18 30.36 -7.69 14.45
C ASP A 18 29.55 -6.59 15.17
N TYR A 19 28.44 -7.00 15.79
CA TYR A 19 27.56 -6.13 16.57
C TYR A 19 27.40 -6.67 18.00
N PRO A 20 28.40 -6.50 18.88
CA PRO A 20 28.32 -7.05 20.23
C PRO A 20 27.13 -6.52 21.02
N GLY A 21 26.41 -7.43 21.68
CA GLY A 21 25.21 -7.10 22.46
C GLY A 21 23.97 -6.74 21.62
N LYS A 22 23.99 -6.99 20.31
CA LYS A 22 22.83 -6.80 19.43
C LYS A 22 22.24 -8.15 19.02
N THR A 23 20.96 -8.14 18.72
CA THR A 23 20.25 -9.28 18.12
C THR A 23 19.90 -8.95 16.68
N VAL A 24 20.25 -9.85 15.76
CA VAL A 24 19.85 -9.75 14.35
C VAL A 24 18.52 -10.47 14.18
N MET A 25 17.59 -9.81 13.54
CA MET A 25 16.26 -10.34 13.23
C MET A 25 15.88 -10.02 11.78
N PRO A 26 14.93 -10.77 11.18
CA PRO A 26 14.37 -10.36 9.91
C PRO A 26 13.76 -8.95 9.99
N GLY A 27 13.79 -8.22 8.87
CA GLY A 27 13.12 -6.91 8.78
C GLY A 27 11.63 -7.04 9.05
N MET A 28 11.06 -6.03 9.67
CA MET A 28 9.62 -6.00 9.98
C MET A 28 8.79 -5.87 8.70
N ILE A 29 7.57 -6.40 8.74
CA ILE A 29 6.57 -6.29 7.67
C ILE A 29 5.38 -5.53 8.22
N ASP A 30 5.03 -4.39 7.60
CA ASP A 30 3.80 -3.67 7.91
C ASP A 30 2.74 -4.00 6.86
N CYS A 31 1.70 -4.70 7.30
CA CYS A 31 0.65 -5.22 6.42
C CYS A 31 -0.49 -4.23 6.16
N HIS A 32 -0.48 -3.03 6.75
CA HIS A 32 -1.54 -2.04 6.56
C HIS A 32 -1.03 -0.61 6.66
N THR A 33 -0.53 -0.08 5.55
CA THR A 33 -0.03 1.29 5.47
C THR A 33 -0.82 2.15 4.50
N HIS A 34 -0.65 3.47 4.63
CA HIS A 34 -1.12 4.51 3.71
C HIS A 34 -0.01 5.55 3.57
N HIS A 35 0.98 5.28 2.73
CA HIS A 35 2.17 6.11 2.60
C HIS A 35 1.91 7.49 1.98
N ASN A 36 0.73 7.69 1.37
CA ASN A 36 0.29 9.02 0.93
C ASN A 36 -0.04 9.98 2.09
N GLY A 37 -0.30 9.46 3.30
CA GLY A 37 -0.66 10.25 4.47
C GLY A 37 0.49 11.06 5.03
N PHE A 38 0.16 12.10 5.82
CA PHE A 38 1.15 12.95 6.48
C PHE A 38 1.40 12.53 7.95
N GLY A 39 0.53 11.70 8.52
CA GLY A 39 0.64 11.24 9.92
C GLY A 39 0.31 12.32 10.95
N ASP A 40 -0.27 13.43 10.54
CA ASP A 40 -0.57 14.61 11.38
C ASP A 40 -2.06 14.74 11.77
N GLY A 41 -2.87 13.72 11.41
CA GLY A 41 -4.30 13.68 11.72
C GLY A 41 -5.20 14.45 10.74
N ARG A 42 -4.65 15.04 9.67
CA ARG A 42 -5.48 15.67 8.63
C ARG A 42 -6.37 14.66 7.93
N PRO A 43 -7.59 15.09 7.51
CA PRO A 43 -8.47 14.22 6.73
C PRO A 43 -7.84 13.74 5.42
N GLY A 44 -8.20 12.54 4.97
CA GLY A 44 -7.71 11.98 3.70
C GLY A 44 -8.12 12.80 2.48
N GLU A 45 -9.28 13.45 2.54
CA GLU A 45 -9.76 14.39 1.51
C GLU A 45 -8.80 15.57 1.31
N ASP A 46 -8.24 16.10 2.39
CA ASP A 46 -7.30 17.22 2.33
C ASP A 46 -5.96 16.76 1.72
N VAL A 47 -5.55 15.52 1.98
CA VAL A 47 -4.39 14.90 1.29
C VAL A 47 -4.70 14.73 -0.19
N ALA A 48 -5.86 14.19 -0.53
CA ALA A 48 -6.26 13.94 -1.92
C ALA A 48 -6.43 15.22 -2.76
N ALA A 49 -6.61 16.38 -2.13
CA ALA A 49 -6.65 17.67 -2.82
C ALA A 49 -5.27 18.13 -3.34
N LEU A 50 -4.18 17.57 -2.85
CA LEU A 50 -2.83 17.93 -3.29
C LEU A 50 -2.51 17.34 -4.68
N PRO A 51 -1.58 17.96 -5.44
CA PRO A 51 -1.05 17.38 -6.69
C PRO A 51 -0.41 16.00 -6.46
N ASP A 52 -0.53 15.11 -7.45
CA ASP A 52 -0.01 13.74 -7.36
C ASP A 52 1.51 13.70 -7.15
N GLU A 53 2.24 14.65 -7.72
CA GLU A 53 3.69 14.79 -7.56
C GLU A 53 4.06 15.08 -6.10
N VAL A 54 3.32 15.97 -5.42
CA VAL A 54 3.52 16.30 -4.01
C VAL A 54 3.25 15.08 -3.13
N ILE A 55 2.16 14.37 -3.41
CA ILE A 55 1.78 13.16 -2.69
C ILE A 55 2.83 12.05 -2.92
N THR A 56 3.35 11.90 -4.13
CA THR A 56 4.39 10.90 -4.44
C THR A 56 5.68 11.20 -3.68
N LEU A 57 6.09 12.47 -3.61
CA LEU A 57 7.26 12.88 -2.83
C LEU A 57 7.06 12.67 -1.32
N GLN A 58 5.86 12.94 -0.80
CA GLN A 58 5.52 12.65 0.59
C GLN A 58 5.57 11.14 0.86
N ALA A 59 5.01 10.33 -0.03
CA ALA A 59 5.04 8.87 0.07
C ALA A 59 6.48 8.33 0.01
N ALA A 60 7.34 8.92 -0.81
CA ALA A 60 8.75 8.58 -0.89
C ALA A 60 9.48 8.82 0.44
N ARG A 61 9.22 9.97 1.07
CA ARG A 61 9.73 10.29 2.41
C ARG A 61 9.28 9.26 3.44
N ASN A 62 7.97 9.00 3.50
CA ASN A 62 7.39 8.07 4.47
C ASN A 62 7.94 6.65 4.28
N ALA A 63 8.06 6.19 3.04
CA ALA A 63 8.61 4.87 2.72
C ALA A 63 10.09 4.75 3.14
N ARG A 64 10.89 5.80 2.90
CA ARG A 64 12.26 5.85 3.38
C ARG A 64 12.34 5.82 4.91
N ASP A 65 11.52 6.60 5.60
CA ASP A 65 11.48 6.64 7.06
C ASP A 65 11.06 5.27 7.64
N SER A 66 10.10 4.57 7.00
CA SER A 66 9.71 3.19 7.34
C SER A 66 10.88 2.23 7.20
N LEU A 67 11.64 2.29 6.09
CA LEU A 67 12.82 1.43 5.88
C LEU A 67 13.87 1.65 6.97
N PHE A 68 14.18 2.89 7.29
CA PHE A 68 15.17 3.23 8.33
C PHE A 68 14.69 2.94 9.76
N SER A 69 13.38 2.73 9.96
CA SER A 69 12.81 2.23 11.20
C SER A 69 12.85 0.71 11.32
N GLY A 70 13.36 0.01 10.29
CA GLY A 70 13.47 -1.46 10.27
C GLY A 70 12.32 -2.19 9.58
N VAL A 71 11.36 -1.48 8.96
CA VAL A 71 10.29 -2.06 8.14
C VAL A 71 10.84 -2.28 6.73
N THR A 72 11.05 -3.54 6.35
CA THR A 72 11.64 -3.92 5.05
C THR A 72 10.62 -4.31 3.98
N SER A 73 9.37 -4.52 4.38
CA SER A 73 8.25 -4.78 3.46
C SER A 73 6.99 -4.09 3.95
N ILE A 74 6.21 -3.55 3.02
CA ILE A 74 4.93 -2.88 3.32
C ILE A 74 3.84 -3.42 2.40
N ARG A 75 2.60 -3.42 2.92
CA ARG A 75 1.38 -3.58 2.15
C ARG A 75 0.60 -2.28 2.23
N ASP A 76 0.62 -1.48 1.15
CA ASP A 76 -0.08 -0.21 1.10
C ASP A 76 -1.55 -0.42 0.71
N ASN A 77 -2.46 0.00 1.58
CA ASN A 77 -3.90 -0.28 1.52
C ASN A 77 -4.72 0.86 0.93
N GLY A 78 -4.09 1.72 0.17
CA GLY A 78 -4.79 2.73 -0.58
C GLY A 78 -4.04 4.03 -0.77
N ALA A 79 -4.01 4.48 -2.00
CA ALA A 79 -3.32 5.66 -2.44
C ALA A 79 -4.09 6.38 -3.55
N LYS A 80 -3.84 7.67 -3.73
CA LYS A 80 -4.43 8.45 -4.80
C LYS A 80 -3.83 8.09 -6.16
N ASN A 81 -4.67 7.88 -7.15
CA ASN A 81 -4.28 7.69 -8.55
C ASN A 81 -3.14 6.67 -8.73
N MET A 82 -2.08 7.07 -9.42
CA MET A 82 -0.90 6.24 -9.70
C MET A 82 0.26 6.47 -8.75
N THR A 83 0.10 7.27 -7.69
CA THR A 83 1.20 7.79 -6.86
C THR A 83 2.11 6.69 -6.30
N MET A 84 1.54 5.64 -5.70
CA MET A 84 2.34 4.53 -5.15
C MET A 84 2.94 3.62 -6.23
N PHE A 85 2.30 3.45 -7.38
CA PHE A 85 2.89 2.72 -8.49
C PHE A 85 4.11 3.45 -9.06
N ARG A 86 4.05 4.79 -9.15
CA ARG A 86 5.19 5.63 -9.57
C ARG A 86 6.32 5.60 -8.56
N LEU A 87 5.98 5.59 -7.27
CA LEU A 87 6.99 5.41 -6.23
C LEU A 87 7.66 4.04 -6.34
N ARG A 88 6.92 2.95 -6.50
CA ARG A 88 7.48 1.61 -6.70
C ARG A 88 8.39 1.54 -7.94
N GLU A 89 7.99 2.18 -9.03
CA GLU A 89 8.82 2.30 -10.24
C GLU A 89 10.16 3.00 -9.93
N ALA A 90 10.13 4.12 -9.20
CA ALA A 90 11.33 4.84 -8.78
C ALA A 90 12.25 4.00 -7.88
N VAL A 91 11.68 3.19 -6.99
CA VAL A 91 12.44 2.23 -6.17
C VAL A 91 13.10 1.16 -7.03
N ASN A 92 12.37 0.57 -7.98
CA ASN A 92 12.89 -0.45 -8.89
C ASN A 92 14.01 0.08 -9.81
N LEU A 93 13.96 1.37 -10.15
CA LEU A 93 15.01 2.07 -10.90
C LEU A 93 16.20 2.51 -10.04
N GLY A 94 16.17 2.27 -8.73
CA GLY A 94 17.22 2.66 -7.80
C GLY A 94 17.29 4.17 -7.50
N ILE A 95 16.26 4.94 -7.85
CA ILE A 95 16.19 6.39 -7.62
C ILE A 95 16.04 6.70 -6.14
N ILE A 96 15.30 5.84 -5.41
CA ILE A 96 15.04 5.98 -3.98
C ILE A 96 15.12 4.62 -3.28
N GLN A 97 15.58 4.64 -2.02
CA GLN A 97 15.55 3.49 -1.13
C GLN A 97 14.24 3.46 -0.35
N ALA A 98 13.55 2.33 -0.37
CA ALA A 98 12.31 2.11 0.35
C ALA A 98 12.10 0.61 0.62
N PRO A 99 11.13 0.22 1.49
CA PRO A 99 10.74 -1.17 1.66
C PRO A 99 10.23 -1.80 0.35
N ARG A 100 10.25 -3.13 0.27
CA ARG A 100 9.48 -3.86 -0.74
C ARG A 100 8.00 -3.52 -0.61
N MET A 101 7.34 -3.27 -1.74
CA MET A 101 5.97 -2.76 -1.77
C MET A 101 5.00 -3.77 -2.39
N VAL A 102 3.93 -4.08 -1.66
CA VAL A 102 2.73 -4.77 -2.16
C VAL A 102 1.61 -3.72 -2.20
N LEU A 103 1.08 -3.44 -3.38
CA LEU A 103 0.24 -2.27 -3.65
C LEU A 103 -1.15 -2.66 -4.16
N CYS A 104 -2.20 -2.04 -3.64
CA CYS A 104 -3.54 -2.11 -4.22
C CYS A 104 -3.85 -0.93 -5.17
N GLY A 105 -3.05 0.13 -5.14
CA GLY A 105 -3.39 1.37 -5.82
C GLY A 105 -4.56 2.08 -5.14
N ARG A 106 -5.56 2.48 -5.93
CA ARG A 106 -6.79 3.11 -5.40
C ARG A 106 -7.71 2.05 -4.79
N PRO A 107 -8.21 2.25 -3.57
CA PRO A 107 -9.30 1.43 -3.05
C PRO A 107 -10.56 1.59 -3.90
N ILE A 108 -11.28 0.50 -4.16
CA ILE A 108 -12.59 0.57 -4.80
C ILE A 108 -13.60 0.99 -3.74
N ALA A 109 -14.28 2.11 -3.95
CA ALA A 109 -15.32 2.67 -3.10
C ALA A 109 -16.63 2.84 -3.86
N ILE A 110 -17.75 2.80 -3.15
CA ILE A 110 -19.00 3.29 -3.73
C ILE A 110 -18.95 4.80 -3.90
N VAL A 111 -19.70 5.37 -4.83
CA VAL A 111 -19.79 6.83 -5.04
C VAL A 111 -20.12 7.54 -3.72
N GLY A 112 -19.27 8.48 -3.31
CA GLY A 112 -19.35 9.17 -2.01
C GLY A 112 -18.96 8.32 -0.80
N GLY A 113 -18.48 7.11 -1.00
CA GLY A 113 -18.08 6.18 0.05
C GLY A 113 -16.69 6.45 0.63
N HIS A 114 -16.32 5.63 1.61
CA HIS A 114 -15.02 5.74 2.28
C HIS A 114 -13.86 5.53 1.30
N MET A 115 -12.91 6.45 1.32
CA MET A 115 -11.74 6.51 0.44
C MET A 115 -12.03 6.74 -1.06
N GLY A 116 -13.28 7.09 -1.45
CA GLY A 116 -13.62 7.45 -2.83
C GLY A 116 -12.79 8.61 -3.39
N TYR A 117 -12.33 9.51 -2.52
CA TYR A 117 -11.43 10.61 -2.87
C TYR A 117 -10.08 10.18 -3.47
N PHE A 118 -9.72 8.91 -3.42
CA PHE A 118 -8.54 8.39 -4.10
C PHE A 118 -8.76 8.01 -5.58
N GLY A 119 -10.00 8.09 -6.08
CA GLY A 119 -10.28 8.04 -7.51
C GLY A 119 -10.72 6.69 -8.08
N SER A 120 -11.29 5.80 -7.27
CA SER A 120 -11.95 4.57 -7.75
C SER A 120 -13.35 4.43 -7.17
N GLU A 121 -14.24 5.36 -7.55
CA GLU A 121 -15.66 5.28 -7.19
C GLU A 121 -16.43 4.53 -8.28
N VAL A 122 -17.30 3.60 -7.85
CA VAL A 122 -18.07 2.74 -8.75
C VAL A 122 -19.50 2.56 -8.24
N THR A 123 -20.42 2.22 -9.15
CA THR A 123 -21.80 1.84 -8.86
C THR A 123 -22.20 0.66 -9.75
N GLY A 124 -22.73 -0.38 -9.12
CA GLY A 124 -23.18 -1.59 -9.79
C GLY A 124 -22.07 -2.55 -10.21
N PRO A 125 -22.42 -3.82 -10.48
CA PRO A 125 -21.45 -4.89 -10.75
C PRO A 125 -20.56 -4.64 -11.98
N VAL A 126 -21.06 -3.96 -13.01
CA VAL A 126 -20.33 -3.72 -14.26
C VAL A 126 -19.17 -2.75 -14.03
N GLU A 127 -19.43 -1.61 -13.38
CA GLU A 127 -18.38 -0.64 -13.05
C GLU A 127 -17.37 -1.22 -12.04
N ALA A 128 -17.88 -1.98 -11.06
CA ALA A 128 -17.05 -2.66 -10.07
C ALA A 128 -16.05 -3.64 -10.72
N THR A 129 -16.52 -4.46 -11.68
CA THR A 129 -15.65 -5.34 -12.47
C THR A 129 -14.65 -4.55 -13.31
N ALA A 130 -15.08 -3.48 -13.96
CA ALA A 130 -14.19 -2.63 -14.77
C ALA A 130 -13.08 -2.00 -13.93
N ALA A 131 -13.40 -1.56 -12.69
CA ALA A 131 -12.39 -1.00 -11.77
C ALA A 131 -11.35 -2.04 -11.35
N VAL A 132 -11.73 -3.29 -11.09
CA VAL A 132 -10.80 -4.38 -10.80
C VAL A 132 -9.82 -4.57 -11.97
N ARG A 133 -10.34 -4.70 -13.20
CA ARG A 133 -9.52 -4.85 -14.41
C ARG A 133 -8.56 -3.69 -14.62
N GLN A 134 -9.03 -2.46 -14.36
CA GLN A 134 -8.20 -1.26 -14.49
C GLN A 134 -7.05 -1.29 -13.48
N LEU A 135 -7.31 -1.63 -12.22
CA LEU A 135 -6.26 -1.72 -11.18
C LEU A 135 -5.25 -2.82 -11.50
N ILE A 136 -5.68 -3.98 -11.97
CA ILE A 136 -4.79 -5.07 -12.43
C ILE A 136 -3.91 -4.58 -13.59
N LYS A 137 -4.50 -3.91 -14.59
CA LYS A 137 -3.75 -3.32 -15.72
C LYS A 137 -2.71 -2.29 -15.26
N GLU A 138 -2.98 -1.54 -14.21
CA GLU A 138 -2.08 -0.54 -13.63
C GLU A 138 -0.97 -1.16 -12.78
N GLY A 139 -1.05 -2.46 -12.48
CA GLY A 139 -0.02 -3.20 -11.75
C GLY A 139 -0.32 -3.36 -10.25
N ALA A 140 -1.59 -3.38 -9.85
CA ALA A 140 -1.98 -3.76 -8.49
C ALA A 140 -1.62 -5.22 -8.20
N ASP A 141 -1.07 -5.45 -7.01
CA ASP A 141 -0.74 -6.79 -6.51
C ASP A 141 -1.95 -7.47 -5.86
N TYR A 142 -2.92 -6.68 -5.42
CA TYR A 142 -4.19 -7.12 -4.84
C TYR A 142 -5.24 -6.02 -4.96
N ILE A 143 -6.50 -6.37 -4.72
CA ILE A 143 -7.63 -5.44 -4.76
C ILE A 143 -8.08 -5.10 -3.33
N LYS A 144 -8.19 -3.79 -3.04
CA LYS A 144 -8.76 -3.26 -1.80
C LYS A 144 -10.17 -2.77 -2.06
N ILE A 145 -11.13 -3.24 -1.28
CA ILE A 145 -12.53 -2.82 -1.33
C ILE A 145 -12.87 -2.11 -0.02
N SER A 146 -13.44 -0.91 -0.09
CA SER A 146 -14.02 -0.21 1.05
C SER A 146 -15.45 -0.70 1.27
N ALA A 147 -15.60 -1.89 1.89
CA ALA A 147 -16.87 -2.60 2.00
C ALA A 147 -17.88 -1.95 2.96
N THR A 148 -17.41 -1.07 3.84
CA THR A 148 -18.24 -0.25 4.75
C THR A 148 -17.82 1.20 4.69
N GLY A 149 -18.56 2.08 5.35
CA GLY A 149 -18.10 3.44 5.60
C GLY A 149 -16.83 3.49 6.46
N GLY A 150 -16.35 4.68 6.73
CA GLY A 150 -15.14 4.95 7.50
C GLY A 150 -15.06 6.40 7.92
N SER A 151 -13.84 6.93 8.03
CA SER A 151 -13.56 8.31 8.45
C SER A 151 -13.85 9.38 7.40
N THR A 152 -14.24 9.00 6.17
CA THR A 152 -14.63 9.96 5.11
C THR A 152 -15.89 10.70 5.51
N ARG A 153 -15.92 12.02 5.30
CA ARG A 153 -16.99 12.93 5.76
C ARG A 153 -18.38 12.57 5.23
N THR A 154 -18.46 11.92 4.07
CA THR A 154 -19.72 11.55 3.39
C THR A 154 -20.19 10.13 3.70
N SER A 155 -19.45 9.36 4.49
CA SER A 155 -19.74 7.95 4.76
C SER A 155 -20.12 7.68 6.21
N PHE A 156 -20.94 6.63 6.41
CA PHE A 156 -21.34 6.16 7.75
C PHE A 156 -20.56 4.89 8.10
N PRO A 157 -19.72 4.89 9.14
CA PRO A 157 -18.75 3.82 9.41
C PRO A 157 -19.34 2.41 9.52
N LEU A 158 -20.56 2.26 10.00
CA LEU A 158 -21.18 0.96 10.28
C LEU A 158 -22.13 0.47 9.18
N LEU A 159 -22.32 1.25 8.10
CA LEU A 159 -23.23 0.84 7.02
C LEU A 159 -22.44 0.13 5.91
N PRO A 160 -23.00 -0.98 5.36
CA PRO A 160 -22.47 -1.59 4.14
C PRO A 160 -22.42 -0.59 2.99
N ALA A 161 -21.31 -0.55 2.26
CA ALA A 161 -21.14 0.34 1.11
C ALA A 161 -21.65 -0.31 -0.18
N PHE A 162 -21.50 -1.63 -0.31
CA PHE A 162 -21.83 -2.39 -1.52
C PHE A 162 -22.91 -3.42 -1.27
N THR A 163 -23.66 -3.73 -2.32
CA THR A 163 -24.53 -4.90 -2.38
C THR A 163 -23.72 -6.19 -2.47
N LEU A 164 -24.35 -7.32 -2.17
CA LEU A 164 -23.72 -8.63 -2.29
C LEU A 164 -23.28 -8.94 -3.73
N ASP A 165 -24.07 -8.50 -4.72
CA ASP A 165 -23.76 -8.76 -6.14
C ASP A 165 -22.55 -7.93 -6.62
N GLU A 166 -22.39 -6.70 -6.16
CA GLU A 166 -21.19 -5.89 -6.41
C GLU A 166 -19.94 -6.53 -5.78
N LEU A 167 -20.04 -6.99 -4.51
CA LEU A 167 -18.92 -7.67 -3.84
C LEU A 167 -18.55 -8.97 -4.55
N LYS A 168 -19.52 -9.77 -4.97
CA LYS A 168 -19.29 -10.99 -5.76
C LYS A 168 -18.61 -10.70 -7.10
N ALA A 169 -19.07 -9.65 -7.81
CA ALA A 169 -18.47 -9.26 -9.09
C ALA A 169 -17.00 -8.89 -8.93
N MET A 170 -16.67 -8.07 -7.93
CA MET A 170 -15.28 -7.67 -7.64
C MET A 170 -14.41 -8.85 -7.24
N THR A 171 -14.88 -9.71 -6.34
CA THR A 171 -14.10 -10.86 -5.86
C THR A 171 -13.91 -11.91 -6.94
N SER A 172 -14.94 -12.20 -7.74
CA SER A 172 -14.82 -13.16 -8.86
C SER A 172 -13.86 -12.66 -9.96
N GLU A 173 -13.80 -11.35 -10.20
CA GLU A 173 -12.89 -10.79 -11.21
C GLU A 173 -11.44 -10.73 -10.71
N ALA A 174 -11.25 -10.57 -9.40
CA ALA A 174 -9.90 -10.49 -8.81
C ALA A 174 -9.20 -11.85 -8.69
N HIS A 175 -9.95 -12.96 -8.65
CA HIS A 175 -9.47 -14.36 -8.55
C HIS A 175 -9.41 -15.06 -9.89
#